data_a5783266fb51dcbebfc2f5535e5b7776
#
_entry.id   a5783266fb51dcbebfc2f5535e5b7776
#
_cell.length_a   1.000
_cell.length_b   1.000
_cell.length_c   1.000
_cell.angle_alpha   90.00
_cell.angle_beta   90.00
_cell.angle_gamma   90.00
#
_symmetry.space_group_name_H-M   'P 1'
#
loop_
_entity.id
_entity.type
_entity.pdbx_description
1 polymer ?
#
loop_
_entity_poly.entity_id
_entity_poly.type
_entity_poly.pdbx_seq_one_letter_code
_entity_poly.pdbx_strand_id
1 'polypeptide(L)'
;YPFEKYDQIIVSEFMWGGMENITLTHNTDRTMFDSKAHPDHSSDGLVAHELAHQWFGNLITTRNWANIWLNEGFATYLSRLYITKDRGVDEGDYVRLNEIRGFMRADKAKRRPTVDFNYEEPFELFSSHVYAKGSLILTMLQDVLGEDGFWRSIKDYTIKNKLKTVETVDLKKSIENTTGQNLDWFFNQWLYEPGFPEYEVSWNYNQRMKELSIHVKQIQDLKTTSLFKMPIRILIDNGKKEEHIIWVEDLDSVFKIHSNKRPKMVIFNSGMRVPSILKTNKSVADLRYQLKNAPNALDRIWAAQELSKKKGRKIVEYALLECAQNDSFWTVRSEAYSSLSRLKSEYQTEDFDWIRTKEKDNRAKRSFIRSLRHQPKDLEVIKFLNDIIISDTSY
;
A
#
# COMPACT_ATOMS: atom_id res chain seq x y z
N TYR A 1 4.02 -27.71 1.70
CA TYR A 1 4.60 -27.61 0.37
C TYR A 1 4.01 -28.72 -0.52
N PRO A 2 3.59 -28.41 -1.76
CA PRO A 2 2.81 -29.37 -2.56
C PRO A 2 3.64 -30.36 -3.40
N PHE A 3 4.95 -30.16 -3.54
CA PHE A 3 5.83 -30.97 -4.39
C PHE A 3 6.95 -31.61 -3.58
N GLU A 4 7.70 -32.56 -4.17
CA GLU A 4 8.71 -33.35 -3.46
C GLU A 4 9.97 -32.55 -3.07
N LYS A 5 10.31 -31.51 -3.87
CA LYS A 5 11.48 -30.66 -3.62
C LYS A 5 11.21 -29.20 -4.03
N TYR A 6 12.05 -28.29 -3.54
CA TYR A 6 12.11 -26.90 -3.98
C TYR A 6 13.58 -26.47 -4.08
N ASP A 7 14.01 -26.20 -5.29
CA ASP A 7 15.34 -25.67 -5.58
C ASP A 7 15.21 -24.26 -6.15
N GLN A 8 16.29 -23.52 -6.12
CA GLN A 8 16.43 -22.21 -6.74
C GLN A 8 17.73 -22.17 -7.55
N ILE A 9 17.69 -21.54 -8.71
CA ILE A 9 18.85 -21.29 -9.53
C ILE A 9 18.93 -19.80 -9.86
N ILE A 10 20.15 -19.26 -9.83
CA ILE A 10 20.43 -17.90 -10.26
C ILE A 10 20.85 -17.91 -11.73
N VAL A 11 20.19 -17.07 -12.53
CA VAL A 11 20.38 -16.98 -13.96
C VAL A 11 20.84 -15.60 -14.33
N SER A 12 22.01 -15.50 -14.99
CA SER A 12 22.54 -14.24 -15.52
C SER A 12 21.78 -13.81 -16.76
N GLU A 13 21.65 -12.48 -16.93
CA GLU A 13 20.92 -11.86 -18.04
C GLU A 13 19.47 -12.31 -18.18
N PHE A 14 18.86 -12.75 -17.06
CA PHE A 14 17.46 -13.14 -17.03
C PHE A 14 16.56 -11.90 -17.18
N MET A 15 15.65 -11.95 -18.14
CA MET A 15 14.82 -10.80 -18.49
C MET A 15 13.78 -10.45 -17.43
N TRP A 16 13.36 -11.44 -16.63
CA TRP A 16 12.37 -11.28 -15.54
C TRP A 16 13.07 -11.19 -14.19
N GLY A 17 12.31 -10.86 -13.15
CA GLY A 17 12.78 -10.96 -11.76
C GLY A 17 12.98 -12.40 -11.34
N GLY A 18 11.94 -13.20 -11.54
CA GLY A 18 11.89 -14.63 -11.27
C GLY A 18 11.03 -15.37 -12.27
N MET A 19 11.00 -16.69 -12.16
CA MET A 19 10.11 -17.58 -12.88
C MET A 19 9.86 -18.82 -12.03
N GLU A 20 8.62 -19.09 -11.78
CA GLU A 20 8.12 -20.07 -10.82
C GLU A 20 8.21 -21.53 -11.27
N ASN A 21 9.12 -21.91 -12.17
CA ASN A 21 9.17 -23.29 -12.66
C ASN A 21 9.02 -24.30 -11.53
N ILE A 22 8.17 -25.30 -11.74
CA ILE A 22 7.81 -26.31 -10.73
C ILE A 22 9.08 -26.92 -10.15
N THR A 23 9.26 -26.84 -8.84
CA THR A 23 10.39 -27.40 -8.07
C THR A 23 11.77 -26.79 -8.34
N LEU A 24 11.91 -25.89 -9.32
CA LEU A 24 13.18 -25.22 -9.66
C LEU A 24 12.95 -23.77 -10.09
N THR A 25 12.76 -22.90 -9.14
CA THR A 25 12.57 -21.47 -9.40
C THR A 25 13.83 -20.85 -10.00
N HIS A 26 13.68 -20.06 -11.06
CA HIS A 26 14.74 -19.25 -11.63
C HIS A 26 14.66 -17.83 -11.04
N ASN A 27 15.79 -17.32 -10.55
CA ASN A 27 15.89 -15.94 -10.06
C ASN A 27 16.99 -15.20 -10.85
N THR A 28 16.79 -13.92 -11.12
CA THR A 28 17.79 -13.07 -11.75
C THR A 28 18.99 -12.87 -10.82
N ASP A 29 20.20 -12.79 -11.39
CA ASP A 29 21.43 -12.46 -10.67
C ASP A 29 21.41 -11.04 -10.04
N ARG A 30 20.53 -10.14 -10.52
CA ARG A 30 20.28 -8.81 -9.92
C ARG A 30 19.72 -8.88 -8.50
N THR A 31 19.32 -10.03 -8.03
CA THR A 31 18.84 -10.26 -6.65
C THR A 31 19.94 -10.78 -5.72
N MET A 32 21.14 -10.95 -6.22
CA MET A 32 22.29 -11.32 -5.41
C MET A 32 22.89 -10.09 -4.73
N PHE A 33 22.52 -9.87 -3.50
CA PHE A 33 22.97 -8.75 -2.68
C PHE A 33 23.91 -9.24 -1.57
N ASP A 34 24.93 -8.43 -1.26
CA ASP A 34 25.74 -8.62 -0.06
C ASP A 34 25.16 -7.87 1.15
N SER A 35 25.81 -8.00 2.31
CA SER A 35 25.35 -7.36 3.55
C SER A 35 25.34 -5.83 3.49
N LYS A 36 26.11 -5.21 2.60
CA LYS A 36 26.15 -3.75 2.44
C LYS A 36 24.90 -3.20 1.75
N ALA A 37 24.22 -4.03 0.97
CA ALA A 37 22.96 -3.64 0.32
C ALA A 37 21.80 -3.53 1.31
N HIS A 38 21.90 -4.17 2.47
CA HIS A 38 20.84 -4.12 3.49
C HIS A 38 20.86 -2.78 4.26
N PRO A 39 19.73 -2.16 4.55
CA PRO A 39 18.33 -2.60 4.30
C PRO A 39 17.75 -2.13 2.94
N ASP A 40 18.53 -1.50 2.09
CA ASP A 40 18.07 -0.85 0.87
C ASP A 40 17.54 -1.83 -0.18
N HIS A 41 18.19 -2.97 -0.30
CA HIS A 41 17.86 -4.04 -1.23
C HIS A 41 17.74 -5.39 -0.51
N SER A 42 16.85 -6.24 -1.00
CA SER A 42 16.65 -7.59 -0.51
C SER A 42 15.98 -8.43 -1.60
N SER A 43 16.35 -9.69 -1.69
CA SER A 43 15.70 -10.70 -2.53
C SER A 43 14.46 -11.32 -1.92
N ASP A 44 14.21 -11.11 -0.61
CA ASP A 44 13.18 -11.82 0.16
C ASP A 44 11.79 -11.72 -0.46
N GLY A 45 11.42 -10.54 -0.94
CA GLY A 45 10.13 -10.30 -1.59
C GLY A 45 9.97 -11.12 -2.87
N LEU A 46 11.02 -11.19 -3.71
CA LEU A 46 11.02 -12.01 -4.92
C LEU A 46 10.98 -13.50 -4.58
N VAL A 47 11.87 -13.95 -3.73
CA VAL A 47 11.92 -15.38 -3.33
C VAL A 47 10.59 -15.84 -2.74
N ALA A 48 9.96 -15.02 -1.89
CA ALA A 48 8.64 -15.32 -1.33
C ALA A 48 7.53 -15.32 -2.40
N HIS A 49 7.63 -14.46 -3.42
CA HIS A 49 6.71 -14.42 -4.56
C HIS A 49 6.81 -15.72 -5.38
N GLU A 50 8.00 -16.09 -5.80
CA GLU A 50 8.23 -17.31 -6.59
C GLU A 50 7.90 -18.59 -5.79
N LEU A 51 8.14 -18.60 -4.49
CA LEU A 51 7.71 -19.69 -3.63
C LEU A 51 6.19 -19.80 -3.55
N ALA A 52 5.48 -18.68 -3.45
CA ALA A 52 4.03 -18.66 -3.38
C ALA A 52 3.38 -19.21 -4.65
N HIS A 53 4.00 -19.02 -5.80
CA HIS A 53 3.58 -19.59 -7.06
C HIS A 53 3.55 -21.12 -7.08
N GLN A 54 4.30 -21.78 -6.20
CA GLN A 54 4.23 -23.25 -6.11
C GLN A 54 2.83 -23.74 -5.72
N TRP A 55 2.00 -22.90 -5.07
CA TRP A 55 0.58 -23.15 -4.85
C TRP A 55 -0.29 -22.47 -5.91
N PHE A 56 -0.07 -21.17 -6.18
CA PHE A 56 -0.89 -20.33 -7.06
C PHE A 56 -0.12 -20.00 -8.35
N GLY A 57 -0.23 -20.86 -9.33
CA GLY A 57 0.51 -20.88 -10.57
C GLY A 57 0.84 -22.32 -10.98
N ASN A 58 1.35 -23.12 -10.04
CA ASN A 58 1.83 -24.49 -10.29
C ASN A 58 0.85 -25.56 -9.81
N LEU A 59 0.49 -25.57 -8.52
CA LEU A 59 -0.50 -26.53 -8.02
C LEU A 59 -1.89 -26.27 -8.58
N ILE A 60 -2.24 -25.00 -8.73
CA ILE A 60 -3.46 -24.49 -9.36
C ILE A 60 -3.01 -23.50 -10.42
N THR A 61 -3.39 -23.69 -11.68
CA THR A 61 -2.98 -22.83 -12.79
C THR A 61 -4.21 -22.19 -13.42
N THR A 62 -4.09 -20.97 -13.91
CA THR A 62 -5.18 -20.33 -14.66
C THR A 62 -5.46 -21.02 -15.97
N ARG A 63 -6.76 -21.11 -16.36
CA ARG A 63 -7.21 -21.72 -17.61
C ARG A 63 -6.85 -20.88 -18.83
N ASN A 64 -6.82 -19.58 -18.67
CA ASN A 64 -6.50 -18.61 -19.71
C ASN A 64 -5.80 -17.39 -19.11
N TRP A 65 -5.13 -16.63 -19.96
CA TRP A 65 -4.35 -15.46 -19.55
C TRP A 65 -5.19 -14.34 -18.96
N ALA A 66 -6.45 -14.19 -19.33
CA ALA A 66 -7.34 -13.18 -18.74
C ALA A 66 -7.48 -13.32 -17.22
N ASN A 67 -7.33 -14.53 -16.69
CA ASN A 67 -7.40 -14.82 -15.26
C ASN A 67 -6.02 -14.88 -14.57
N ILE A 68 -4.94 -14.40 -15.20
CA ILE A 68 -3.57 -14.51 -14.68
C ILE A 68 -3.38 -13.85 -13.29
N TRP A 69 -4.27 -12.95 -12.90
CA TRP A 69 -4.27 -12.37 -11.55
C TRP A 69 -4.40 -13.42 -10.44
N LEU A 70 -4.98 -14.59 -10.72
CA LEU A 70 -5.07 -15.73 -9.78
C LEU A 70 -3.70 -16.33 -9.48
N ASN A 71 -2.74 -16.20 -10.39
CA ASN A 71 -1.34 -16.55 -10.14
C ASN A 71 -0.63 -15.36 -9.48
N GLU A 72 -0.51 -14.24 -10.19
CA GLU A 72 0.32 -13.10 -9.83
C GLU A 72 -0.19 -12.32 -8.62
N GLY A 73 -1.50 -12.14 -8.53
CA GLY A 73 -2.12 -11.45 -7.41
C GLY A 73 -1.95 -12.22 -6.09
N PHE A 74 -2.11 -13.54 -6.12
CA PHE A 74 -1.86 -14.39 -4.95
C PHE A 74 -0.39 -14.40 -4.56
N ALA A 75 0.52 -14.55 -5.51
CA ALA A 75 1.95 -14.55 -5.22
C ALA A 75 2.41 -13.20 -4.63
N THR A 76 1.96 -12.09 -5.20
CA THR A 76 2.21 -10.74 -4.68
C THR A 76 1.63 -10.54 -3.27
N TYR A 77 0.40 -10.99 -3.02
CA TYR A 77 -0.24 -10.91 -1.72
C TYR A 77 0.52 -11.72 -0.66
N LEU A 78 0.89 -12.95 -0.97
CA LEU A 78 1.61 -13.85 -0.05
C LEU A 78 3.04 -13.36 0.21
N SER A 79 3.73 -12.84 -0.79
CA SER A 79 5.03 -12.18 -0.63
C SER A 79 4.94 -11.02 0.36
N ARG A 80 3.92 -10.16 0.26
CA ARG A 80 3.69 -9.07 1.22
C ARG A 80 3.36 -9.59 2.62
N LEU A 81 2.60 -10.68 2.74
CA LEU A 81 2.34 -11.30 4.05
C LEU A 81 3.62 -11.85 4.69
N TYR A 82 4.51 -12.43 3.87
CA TYR A 82 5.84 -12.83 4.33
C TYR A 82 6.62 -11.64 4.90
N ILE A 83 6.72 -10.54 4.15
CA ILE A 83 7.38 -9.30 4.63
C ILE A 83 6.72 -8.78 5.92
N THR A 84 5.38 -8.82 6.00
CA THR A 84 4.65 -8.42 7.22
C THR A 84 5.05 -9.28 8.42
N LYS A 85 5.19 -10.59 8.21
CA LYS A 85 5.56 -11.54 9.25
C LYS A 85 7.02 -11.41 9.68
N ASP A 86 7.91 -11.20 8.71
CA ASP A 86 9.36 -11.15 8.92
C ASP A 86 9.82 -9.80 9.49
N ARG A 87 9.28 -8.68 8.97
CA ARG A 87 9.76 -7.31 9.25
C ARG A 87 8.76 -6.43 9.99
N GLY A 88 7.59 -6.94 10.27
CA GLY A 88 6.54 -6.22 10.98
C GLY A 88 5.49 -5.55 10.08
N VAL A 89 4.43 -5.10 10.73
CA VAL A 89 3.22 -4.58 10.08
C VAL A 89 3.52 -3.32 9.26
N ASP A 90 4.36 -2.42 9.76
CA ASP A 90 4.66 -1.16 9.07
C ASP A 90 5.41 -1.41 7.73
N GLU A 91 6.34 -2.38 7.68
CA GLU A 91 7.00 -2.76 6.41
C GLU A 91 6.01 -3.41 5.42
N GLY A 92 5.14 -4.30 5.88
CA GLY A 92 4.08 -4.88 5.04
C GLY A 92 3.10 -3.82 4.53
N ASP A 93 2.74 -2.86 5.37
CA ASP A 93 1.91 -1.71 4.99
C ASP A 93 2.61 -0.82 3.97
N TYR A 94 3.92 -0.61 4.10
CA TYR A 94 4.70 0.12 3.10
C TYR A 94 4.73 -0.61 1.74
N VAL A 95 4.86 -1.93 1.73
CA VAL A 95 4.72 -2.72 0.49
C VAL A 95 3.34 -2.48 -0.11
N ARG A 96 2.27 -2.55 0.69
CA ARG A 96 0.90 -2.26 0.21
C ARG A 96 0.75 -0.84 -0.35
N LEU A 97 1.36 0.16 0.27
CA LEU A 97 1.37 1.53 -0.26
C LEU A 97 2.02 1.60 -1.66
N ASN A 98 3.08 0.84 -1.88
CA ASN A 98 3.74 0.77 -3.18
C ASN A 98 2.87 0.01 -4.21
N GLU A 99 2.16 -1.04 -3.81
CA GLU A 99 1.14 -1.71 -4.63
C GLU A 99 0.05 -0.72 -5.05
N ILE A 100 -0.51 0.06 -4.12
CA ILE A 100 -1.51 1.11 -4.40
C ILE A 100 -0.97 2.13 -5.40
N ARG A 101 0.22 2.66 -5.17
CA ARG A 101 0.88 3.64 -6.05
C ARG A 101 1.17 3.06 -7.44
N GLY A 102 1.62 1.81 -7.50
CA GLY A 102 1.91 1.08 -8.73
C GLY A 102 0.64 0.88 -9.56
N PHE A 103 -0.41 0.39 -8.93
CA PHE A 103 -1.71 0.20 -9.57
C PHE A 103 -2.28 1.52 -10.10
N MET A 104 -2.37 2.56 -9.27
CA MET A 104 -2.92 3.85 -9.69
C MET A 104 -2.14 4.49 -10.84
N ARG A 105 -0.82 4.30 -10.88
CA ARG A 105 0.02 4.77 -11.99
C ARG A 105 -0.27 3.99 -13.27
N ALA A 106 -0.40 2.67 -13.18
CA ALA A 106 -0.72 1.83 -14.32
C ALA A 106 -2.12 2.13 -14.86
N ASP A 107 -3.12 2.29 -13.98
CA ASP A 107 -4.50 2.62 -14.38
C ASP A 107 -4.61 4.00 -15.04
N LYS A 108 -3.81 4.96 -14.58
CA LYS A 108 -3.71 6.29 -15.23
C LYS A 108 -3.10 6.21 -16.63
N ALA A 109 -2.15 5.30 -16.84
CA ALA A 109 -1.49 5.12 -18.14
C ALA A 109 -2.36 4.33 -19.12
N LYS A 110 -2.95 3.24 -18.68
CA LYS A 110 -3.88 2.39 -19.47
C LYS A 110 -4.96 1.87 -18.53
N ARG A 111 -6.14 2.46 -18.58
CA ARG A 111 -7.29 2.04 -17.77
C ARG A 111 -7.88 0.75 -18.33
N ARG A 112 -7.93 -0.30 -17.52
CA ARG A 112 -8.49 -1.60 -17.91
C ARG A 112 -8.90 -2.43 -16.68
N PRO A 113 -9.79 -3.45 -16.86
CA PRO A 113 -10.11 -4.39 -15.79
C PRO A 113 -8.92 -5.27 -15.42
N THR A 114 -9.00 -5.95 -14.28
CA THR A 114 -8.00 -6.93 -13.85
C THR A 114 -8.16 -8.25 -14.62
N VAL A 115 -9.40 -8.69 -14.81
CA VAL A 115 -9.73 -9.79 -15.72
C VAL A 115 -10.09 -9.17 -17.06
N ASP A 116 -9.18 -9.27 -18.02
CA ASP A 116 -9.30 -8.61 -19.31
C ASP A 116 -9.16 -9.66 -20.43
N PHE A 117 -10.19 -9.83 -21.22
CA PHE A 117 -10.22 -10.72 -22.38
C PHE A 117 -9.85 -10.02 -23.69
N ASN A 118 -9.65 -8.70 -23.64
CA ASN A 118 -9.31 -7.87 -24.81
C ASN A 118 -7.79 -7.62 -24.84
N TYR A 119 -7.03 -8.63 -25.24
CA TYR A 119 -5.59 -8.58 -25.44
C TYR A 119 -5.20 -9.28 -26.74
N GLU A 120 -4.16 -8.80 -27.40
CA GLU A 120 -3.58 -9.45 -28.59
C GLU A 120 -2.49 -10.43 -28.17
N GLU A 121 -1.59 -10.01 -27.27
CA GLU A 121 -0.50 -10.83 -26.75
C GLU A 121 -0.59 -11.00 -25.24
N PRO A 122 -0.34 -12.20 -24.70
CA PRO A 122 -0.44 -12.46 -23.25
C PRO A 122 0.38 -11.48 -22.39
N PHE A 123 1.56 -11.06 -22.86
CA PHE A 123 2.43 -10.14 -22.10
C PHE A 123 1.83 -8.77 -21.85
N GLU A 124 0.83 -8.35 -22.61
CA GLU A 124 0.10 -7.10 -22.33
C GLU A 124 -0.62 -7.12 -20.99
N LEU A 125 -0.95 -8.29 -20.48
CA LEU A 125 -1.67 -8.46 -19.22
C LEU A 125 -0.75 -8.33 -18.00
N PHE A 126 0.54 -8.62 -18.15
CA PHE A 126 1.52 -8.60 -17.04
C PHE A 126 1.87 -7.18 -16.63
N SER A 127 1.01 -6.60 -15.80
CA SER A 127 1.12 -5.23 -15.31
C SER A 127 0.63 -5.11 -13.88
N SER A 128 0.75 -3.94 -13.28
CA SER A 128 0.24 -3.67 -11.93
C SER A 128 -1.27 -3.94 -11.76
N HIS A 129 -2.03 -4.17 -12.84
CA HIS A 129 -3.44 -4.58 -12.73
C HIS A 129 -3.59 -6.03 -12.27
N VAL A 130 -2.68 -6.93 -12.64
CA VAL A 130 -2.74 -8.33 -12.20
C VAL A 130 -1.90 -8.58 -10.94
N TYR A 131 -0.75 -7.95 -10.80
CA TYR A 131 0.12 -8.05 -9.63
C TYR A 131 -0.41 -7.23 -8.46
N ALA A 132 -0.21 -5.93 -8.49
CA ALA A 132 -0.52 -5.02 -7.40
C ALA A 132 -2.02 -4.95 -7.10
N LYS A 133 -2.88 -4.70 -8.11
CA LYS A 133 -4.33 -4.68 -7.90
C LYS A 133 -4.85 -6.05 -7.49
N GLY A 134 -4.32 -7.16 -8.05
CA GLY A 134 -4.65 -8.52 -7.62
C GLY A 134 -4.39 -8.75 -6.13
N SER A 135 -3.22 -8.35 -5.63
CA SER A 135 -2.88 -8.39 -4.20
C SER A 135 -3.82 -7.51 -3.35
N LEU A 136 -4.14 -6.30 -3.81
CA LEU A 136 -5.06 -5.39 -3.12
C LEU A 136 -6.49 -5.95 -3.08
N ILE A 137 -6.95 -6.64 -4.13
CA ILE A 137 -8.25 -7.31 -4.17
C ILE A 137 -8.31 -8.39 -3.08
N LEU A 138 -7.28 -9.21 -2.93
CA LEU A 138 -7.22 -10.22 -1.86
C LEU A 138 -7.20 -9.57 -0.46
N THR A 139 -6.55 -8.42 -0.32
CA THR A 139 -6.57 -7.63 0.93
C THR A 139 -7.97 -7.16 1.28
N MET A 140 -8.68 -6.59 0.30
CA MET A 140 -10.06 -6.13 0.48
C MET A 140 -11.03 -7.28 0.69
N LEU A 141 -10.82 -8.40 0.02
CA LEU A 141 -11.60 -9.63 0.20
C LEU A 141 -11.46 -10.16 1.63
N GLN A 142 -10.25 -10.12 2.21
CA GLN A 142 -10.03 -10.45 3.61
C GLN A 142 -10.80 -9.52 4.55
N ASP A 143 -10.86 -8.21 4.26
CA ASP A 143 -11.65 -7.27 5.06
C ASP A 143 -13.16 -7.52 4.96
N VAL A 144 -13.65 -7.92 3.79
CA VAL A 144 -15.09 -8.24 3.57
C VAL A 144 -15.49 -9.54 4.26
N LEU A 145 -14.66 -10.59 4.18
CA LEU A 145 -14.96 -11.92 4.70
C LEU A 145 -14.57 -12.12 6.16
N GLY A 146 -13.74 -11.25 6.70
CA GLY A 146 -12.99 -11.50 7.93
C GLY A 146 -11.87 -12.52 7.72
N GLU A 147 -10.93 -12.56 8.66
CA GLU A 147 -9.73 -13.39 8.54
C GLU A 147 -10.05 -14.88 8.42
N ASP A 148 -10.92 -15.41 9.30
CA ASP A 148 -11.31 -16.82 9.29
C ASP A 148 -12.06 -17.19 8.01
N GLY A 149 -13.05 -16.40 7.59
CA GLY A 149 -13.80 -16.63 6.35
C GLY A 149 -12.91 -16.63 5.13
N PHE A 150 -11.97 -15.69 5.05
CA PHE A 150 -11.00 -15.62 3.97
C PHE A 150 -10.13 -16.87 3.89
N TRP A 151 -9.45 -17.25 4.98
CA TRP A 151 -8.52 -18.39 4.94
C TRP A 151 -9.23 -19.73 4.75
N ARG A 152 -10.45 -19.91 5.27
CA ARG A 152 -11.26 -21.08 4.97
C ARG A 152 -11.59 -21.17 3.48
N SER A 153 -11.91 -20.05 2.86
CA SER A 153 -12.21 -19.99 1.41
C SER A 153 -10.99 -20.28 0.56
N ILE A 154 -9.84 -19.72 0.90
CA ILE A 154 -8.58 -20.01 0.18
C ILE A 154 -8.18 -21.48 0.33
N LYS A 155 -8.34 -22.06 1.52
CA LYS A 155 -8.09 -23.48 1.75
C LYS A 155 -9.03 -24.38 0.91
N ASP A 156 -10.32 -24.08 0.88
CA ASP A 156 -11.31 -24.81 0.07
C ASP A 156 -10.98 -24.72 -1.43
N TYR A 157 -10.67 -23.49 -1.90
CA TYR A 157 -10.25 -23.24 -3.26
C TYR A 157 -9.02 -24.07 -3.65
N THR A 158 -8.01 -24.09 -2.78
CA THR A 158 -6.76 -24.83 -3.02
C THR A 158 -7.00 -26.34 -3.06
N ILE A 159 -7.77 -26.90 -2.13
CA ILE A 159 -8.04 -28.35 -2.05
C ILE A 159 -8.87 -28.83 -3.23
N LYS A 160 -9.94 -28.12 -3.57
CA LYS A 160 -10.87 -28.53 -4.65
C LYS A 160 -10.26 -28.43 -6.03
N ASN A 161 -9.31 -27.52 -6.23
CA ASN A 161 -8.72 -27.22 -7.53
C ASN A 161 -7.27 -27.71 -7.67
N LYS A 162 -6.77 -28.47 -6.72
CA LYS A 162 -5.44 -29.10 -6.82
C LYS A 162 -5.26 -29.84 -8.14
N LEU A 163 -4.18 -29.52 -8.86
CA LEU A 163 -3.80 -30.08 -10.17
C LEU A 163 -4.87 -29.84 -11.27
N LYS A 164 -5.58 -28.71 -11.17
CA LYS A 164 -6.57 -28.29 -12.17
C LYS A 164 -6.27 -26.88 -12.67
N THR A 165 -6.90 -26.57 -13.81
CA THR A 165 -6.96 -25.18 -14.31
C THR A 165 -8.22 -24.50 -13.80
N VAL A 166 -8.11 -23.20 -13.46
CA VAL A 166 -9.15 -22.41 -12.80
C VAL A 166 -9.38 -21.07 -13.49
N GLU A 167 -10.54 -20.51 -13.20
CA GLU A 167 -10.93 -19.14 -13.52
C GLU A 167 -11.40 -18.41 -12.24
N THR A 168 -11.59 -17.12 -12.32
CA THR A 168 -12.08 -16.28 -11.21
C THR A 168 -13.36 -16.84 -10.56
N VAL A 169 -14.24 -17.46 -11.35
CA VAL A 169 -15.48 -18.07 -10.87
C VAL A 169 -15.24 -19.23 -9.90
N ASP A 170 -14.13 -19.94 -10.01
CA ASP A 170 -13.82 -21.08 -9.13
C ASP A 170 -13.42 -20.60 -7.72
N LEU A 171 -12.69 -19.50 -7.63
CA LEU A 171 -12.45 -18.83 -6.35
C LEU A 171 -13.76 -18.31 -5.73
N LYS A 172 -14.61 -17.66 -6.53
CA LYS A 172 -15.91 -17.16 -6.09
C LYS A 172 -16.78 -18.29 -5.52
N LYS A 173 -16.89 -19.43 -6.22
CA LYS A 173 -17.63 -20.62 -5.75
C LYS A 173 -17.08 -21.14 -4.41
N SER A 174 -15.78 -21.16 -4.21
CA SER A 174 -15.19 -21.59 -2.95
C SER A 174 -15.55 -20.66 -1.80
N ILE A 175 -15.61 -19.34 -2.05
CA ILE A 175 -16.08 -18.35 -1.07
C ILE A 175 -17.56 -18.58 -0.74
N GLU A 176 -18.41 -18.71 -1.75
CA GLU A 176 -19.85 -18.96 -1.55
C GLU A 176 -20.10 -20.24 -0.76
N ASN A 177 -19.39 -21.31 -1.08
CA ASN A 177 -19.50 -22.61 -0.40
C ASN A 177 -19.07 -22.56 1.07
N THR A 178 -18.06 -21.77 1.39
CA THR A 178 -17.47 -21.73 2.75
C THR A 178 -18.10 -20.68 3.67
N THR A 179 -18.63 -19.60 3.10
CA THR A 179 -19.15 -18.46 3.86
C THR A 179 -20.65 -18.23 3.71
N GLY A 180 -21.27 -18.82 2.68
CA GLY A 180 -22.67 -18.55 2.31
C GLY A 180 -22.90 -17.15 1.72
N GLN A 181 -21.84 -16.36 1.47
CA GLN A 181 -21.94 -15.00 0.98
C GLN A 181 -21.86 -14.94 -0.53
N ASN A 182 -22.81 -14.28 -1.19
CA ASN A 182 -22.70 -13.91 -2.60
C ASN A 182 -21.90 -12.61 -2.72
N LEU A 183 -20.76 -12.66 -3.43
CA LEU A 183 -19.87 -11.53 -3.66
C LEU A 183 -19.83 -11.09 -5.14
N ASP A 184 -20.89 -11.30 -5.91
CA ASP A 184 -20.98 -10.82 -7.31
C ASP A 184 -20.66 -9.34 -7.41
N TRP A 185 -21.22 -8.53 -6.50
CA TRP A 185 -20.95 -7.09 -6.44
C TRP A 185 -19.46 -6.77 -6.28
N PHE A 186 -18.72 -7.55 -5.46
CA PHE A 186 -17.29 -7.32 -5.21
C PHE A 186 -16.45 -7.71 -6.41
N PHE A 187 -16.69 -8.91 -6.97
CA PHE A 187 -15.95 -9.41 -8.14
C PHE A 187 -16.20 -8.53 -9.36
N ASN A 188 -17.44 -8.12 -9.61
CA ASN A 188 -17.78 -7.26 -10.73
C ASN A 188 -17.02 -5.94 -10.69
N GLN A 189 -17.11 -5.19 -9.59
CA GLN A 189 -16.50 -3.86 -9.50
C GLN A 189 -14.97 -3.87 -9.45
N TRP A 190 -14.33 -4.92 -8.92
CA TRP A 190 -12.88 -4.94 -8.75
C TRP A 190 -12.13 -5.71 -9.81
N LEU A 191 -12.73 -6.72 -10.42
CA LEU A 191 -12.08 -7.58 -11.39
C LEU A 191 -12.50 -7.31 -12.83
N TYR A 192 -13.80 -7.14 -13.06
CA TYR A 192 -14.34 -7.00 -14.40
C TYR A 192 -14.54 -5.55 -14.85
N GLU A 193 -14.51 -4.61 -13.91
CA GLU A 193 -14.59 -3.17 -14.21
C GLU A 193 -13.26 -2.47 -13.89
N PRO A 194 -12.92 -1.42 -14.67
CA PRO A 194 -11.68 -0.66 -14.47
C PRO A 194 -11.81 0.41 -13.39
N GLY A 195 -10.64 0.92 -12.94
CA GLY A 195 -10.58 2.08 -12.06
C GLY A 195 -10.62 1.73 -10.57
N PHE A 196 -10.85 2.76 -9.77
CA PHE A 196 -10.92 2.74 -8.31
C PHE A 196 -11.71 3.96 -7.82
N PRO A 197 -12.23 3.96 -6.57
CA PRO A 197 -13.03 5.07 -6.06
C PRO A 197 -12.18 6.31 -5.76
N GLU A 198 -12.78 7.48 -5.97
CA GLU A 198 -12.30 8.75 -5.46
C GLU A 198 -13.31 9.31 -4.46
N TYR A 199 -12.86 9.59 -3.25
CA TYR A 199 -13.71 10.07 -2.17
C TYR A 199 -13.43 11.53 -1.84
N GLU A 200 -14.50 12.31 -1.69
CA GLU A 200 -14.48 13.60 -0.99
C GLU A 200 -15.13 13.41 0.37
N VAL A 201 -14.37 13.69 1.45
CA VAL A 201 -14.80 13.40 2.81
C VAL A 201 -14.67 14.64 3.68
N SER A 202 -15.76 14.95 4.37
CA SER A 202 -15.79 15.95 5.44
C SER A 202 -16.48 15.41 6.68
N TRP A 203 -16.26 16.03 7.83
CA TRP A 203 -16.97 15.66 9.03
C TRP A 203 -17.26 16.89 9.91
N ASN A 204 -18.33 16.79 10.70
CA ASN A 204 -18.66 17.75 11.73
C ASN A 204 -19.09 17.04 13.01
N TYR A 205 -19.06 17.75 14.12
CA TYR A 205 -19.50 17.24 15.42
C TYR A 205 -20.55 18.14 16.03
N ASN A 206 -21.70 17.57 16.34
CA ASN A 206 -22.77 18.23 17.08
C ASN A 206 -22.64 17.92 18.56
N GLN A 207 -22.19 18.88 19.34
CA GLN A 207 -21.97 18.72 20.79
C GLN A 207 -23.25 18.45 21.57
N ARG A 208 -24.39 19.06 21.18
CA ARG A 208 -25.69 18.87 21.86
C ARG A 208 -26.22 17.45 21.67
N MET A 209 -26.06 16.91 20.46
CA MET A 209 -26.51 15.55 20.13
C MET A 209 -25.46 14.48 20.42
N LYS A 210 -24.22 14.88 20.75
CA LYS A 210 -23.07 13.98 20.87
C LYS A 210 -22.89 13.12 19.61
N GLU A 211 -23.04 13.73 18.44
CA GLU A 211 -23.06 13.04 17.15
C GLU A 211 -21.95 13.56 16.24
N LEU A 212 -21.11 12.64 15.78
CA LEU A 212 -20.18 12.84 14.69
C LEU A 212 -20.88 12.48 13.37
N SER A 213 -21.01 13.43 12.45
CA SER A 213 -21.51 13.22 11.10
C SER A 213 -20.35 13.20 10.12
N ILE A 214 -20.19 12.13 9.36
CA ILE A 214 -19.17 11.96 8.32
C ILE A 214 -19.90 11.97 6.99
N HIS A 215 -19.60 12.96 6.15
CA HIS A 215 -20.13 13.10 4.81
C HIS A 215 -19.14 12.53 3.81
N VAL A 216 -19.57 11.61 2.98
CA VAL A 216 -18.75 10.91 1.99
C VAL A 216 -19.41 11.02 0.62
N LYS A 217 -18.67 11.53 -0.35
CA LYS A 217 -19.07 11.54 -1.76
C LYS A 217 -18.08 10.73 -2.59
N GLN A 218 -18.59 9.93 -3.51
CA GLN A 218 -17.80 9.32 -4.57
C GLN A 218 -17.74 10.30 -5.73
N ILE A 219 -16.53 10.72 -6.13
CA ILE A 219 -16.31 11.84 -7.09
C ILE A 219 -15.54 11.42 -8.33
N GLN A 220 -15.33 10.12 -8.55
CA GLN A 220 -14.75 9.60 -9.79
C GLN A 220 -15.66 9.89 -11.00
N ASP A 221 -15.09 9.94 -12.18
CA ASP A 221 -15.86 10.09 -13.43
C ASP A 221 -16.64 8.81 -13.74
N LEU A 222 -17.96 8.87 -13.54
CA LEU A 222 -18.88 7.74 -13.76
C LEU A 222 -19.02 7.32 -15.23
N LYS A 223 -18.46 8.06 -16.19
CA LYS A 223 -18.38 7.62 -17.58
C LYS A 223 -17.32 6.55 -17.81
N THR A 224 -16.32 6.49 -16.93
CA THR A 224 -15.15 5.63 -17.07
C THR A 224 -14.90 4.72 -15.88
N THR A 225 -15.65 4.89 -14.78
CA THR A 225 -15.45 4.17 -13.53
C THR A 225 -16.77 4.08 -12.78
N SER A 226 -17.18 2.90 -12.37
CA SER A 226 -18.44 2.67 -11.65
C SER A 226 -18.43 3.24 -10.24
N LEU A 227 -19.60 3.23 -9.58
CA LEU A 227 -19.69 3.40 -8.13
C LEU A 227 -19.14 2.15 -7.43
N PHE A 228 -18.45 2.38 -6.33
CA PHE A 228 -17.88 1.31 -5.50
C PHE A 228 -18.70 1.14 -4.22
N LYS A 229 -18.97 -0.13 -3.90
CA LYS A 229 -19.54 -0.56 -2.63
C LYS A 229 -18.43 -1.19 -1.79
N MET A 230 -18.06 -0.57 -0.66
CA MET A 230 -17.00 -1.10 0.20
C MET A 230 -17.25 -0.83 1.68
N PRO A 231 -16.87 -1.74 2.58
CA PRO A 231 -16.68 -1.45 3.99
C PRO A 231 -15.43 -0.60 4.16
N ILE A 232 -15.59 0.59 4.73
CA ILE A 232 -14.50 1.54 4.97
C ILE A 232 -14.22 1.64 6.46
N ARG A 233 -12.96 1.46 6.85
CA ARG A 233 -12.51 1.66 8.23
C ARG A 233 -12.38 3.14 8.55
N ILE A 234 -13.01 3.54 9.64
CA ILE A 234 -12.93 4.90 10.20
C ILE A 234 -12.26 4.82 11.55
N LEU A 235 -11.12 5.49 11.70
CA LEU A 235 -10.49 5.64 13.01
C LEU A 235 -10.90 6.98 13.62
N ILE A 236 -11.45 6.94 14.84
CA ILE A 236 -11.88 8.10 15.60
C ILE A 236 -11.07 8.17 16.89
N ASP A 237 -10.49 9.35 17.19
CA ASP A 237 -9.88 9.65 18.48
C ASP A 237 -10.66 10.75 19.19
N ASN A 238 -11.46 10.35 20.19
CA ASN A 238 -12.21 11.25 21.08
C ASN A 238 -11.65 11.26 22.52
N GLY A 239 -10.38 10.85 22.67
CA GLY A 239 -9.65 10.57 23.91
C GLY A 239 -9.40 9.07 24.09
N LYS A 240 -10.06 8.23 23.30
CA LYS A 240 -9.76 6.82 23.06
C LYS A 240 -9.81 6.60 21.54
N LYS A 241 -8.90 5.81 21.01
CA LYS A 241 -8.88 5.47 19.58
C LYS A 241 -9.79 4.26 19.35
N GLU A 242 -10.82 4.45 18.51
CA GLU A 242 -11.81 3.44 18.20
C GLU A 242 -11.97 3.31 16.70
N GLU A 243 -12.04 2.06 16.21
CA GLU A 243 -12.31 1.79 14.79
C GLU A 243 -13.79 1.49 14.59
N HIS A 244 -14.35 2.07 13.54
CA HIS A 244 -15.70 1.84 13.06
C HIS A 244 -15.63 1.41 11.61
N ILE A 245 -16.61 0.62 11.17
CA ILE A 245 -16.78 0.24 9.76
C ILE A 245 -18.07 0.87 9.26
N ILE A 246 -17.99 1.62 8.17
CA ILE A 246 -19.15 2.14 7.44
C ILE A 246 -19.18 1.54 6.04
N TRP A 247 -20.38 1.25 5.54
CA TRP A 247 -20.56 0.78 4.18
C TRP A 247 -20.85 1.95 3.26
N VAL A 248 -19.88 2.29 2.40
CA VAL A 248 -20.03 3.31 1.37
C VAL A 248 -20.47 2.60 0.10
N GLU A 249 -21.68 2.86 -0.37
CA GLU A 249 -22.26 2.23 -1.57
C GLU A 249 -22.97 3.24 -2.49
N ASP A 250 -23.31 4.40 -1.97
CA ASP A 250 -24.00 5.45 -2.73
C ASP A 250 -23.03 6.53 -3.21
N LEU A 251 -23.52 7.36 -4.14
CA LEU A 251 -22.79 8.53 -4.64
C LEU A 251 -22.53 9.58 -3.56
N ASP A 252 -23.49 9.76 -2.64
CA ASP A 252 -23.46 10.75 -1.57
C ASP A 252 -24.13 10.18 -0.31
N SER A 253 -23.40 10.12 0.79
CA SER A 253 -23.88 9.51 2.05
C SER A 253 -23.44 10.30 3.26
N VAL A 254 -24.25 10.28 4.31
CA VAL A 254 -23.92 10.83 5.63
C VAL A 254 -24.03 9.72 6.67
N PHE A 255 -22.93 9.44 7.34
CA PHE A 255 -22.84 8.46 8.42
C PHE A 255 -22.82 9.16 9.78
N LYS A 256 -23.63 8.68 10.71
CA LYS A 256 -23.76 9.24 12.06
C LYS A 256 -23.20 8.27 13.08
N ILE A 257 -22.24 8.74 13.87
CA ILE A 257 -21.58 7.94 14.91
C ILE A 257 -21.70 8.69 16.24
N HIS A 258 -22.15 8.00 17.28
CA HIS A 258 -22.19 8.58 18.61
C HIS A 258 -20.77 8.82 19.14
N SER A 259 -20.51 10.01 19.67
CA SER A 259 -19.24 10.36 20.30
C SER A 259 -19.47 11.31 21.48
N ASN A 260 -19.07 10.90 22.67
CA ASN A 260 -19.29 11.69 23.88
C ASN A 260 -18.53 13.04 23.90
N LYS A 261 -17.46 13.15 23.10
CA LYS A 261 -16.63 14.35 22.98
C LYS A 261 -16.35 14.61 21.50
N ARG A 262 -16.07 15.88 21.17
CA ARG A 262 -15.55 16.24 19.84
C ARG A 262 -14.26 15.45 19.56
N PRO A 263 -14.23 14.66 18.47
CA PRO A 263 -13.01 13.96 18.08
C PRO A 263 -11.85 14.93 17.80
N LYS A 264 -10.66 14.56 18.25
CA LYS A 264 -9.39 15.22 17.89
C LYS A 264 -8.90 14.75 16.54
N MET A 265 -9.29 13.55 16.12
CA MET A 265 -8.90 12.96 14.85
C MET A 265 -10.02 12.06 14.32
N VAL A 266 -10.28 12.18 13.03
CA VAL A 266 -11.14 11.28 12.25
C VAL A 266 -10.37 10.91 10.99
N ILE A 267 -10.09 9.63 10.78
CA ILE A 267 -9.39 9.12 9.59
C ILE A 267 -10.35 8.21 8.82
N PHE A 268 -10.64 8.59 7.61
CA PHE A 268 -11.37 7.78 6.64
C PHE A 268 -10.42 6.85 5.90
N ASN A 269 -10.79 5.60 5.70
CA ASN A 269 -9.98 4.55 5.09
C ASN A 269 -8.64 4.36 5.82
N SER A 270 -8.70 4.29 7.17
CA SER A 270 -7.53 4.14 8.02
C SER A 270 -6.70 2.92 7.61
N GLY A 271 -5.38 3.12 7.50
CA GLY A 271 -4.45 2.14 6.99
C GLY A 271 -4.54 1.92 5.47
N MET A 272 -5.27 2.74 4.72
CA MET A 272 -5.39 2.66 3.25
C MET A 272 -5.74 1.25 2.75
N ARG A 273 -6.77 0.64 3.34
CA ARG A 273 -7.17 -0.73 2.98
C ARG A 273 -7.83 -0.82 1.61
N VAL A 274 -8.56 0.22 1.22
CA VAL A 274 -9.18 0.34 -0.10
C VAL A 274 -8.33 1.30 -0.95
N PRO A 275 -7.81 0.87 -2.10
CA PRO A 275 -7.09 1.77 -3.01
C PRO A 275 -8.04 2.89 -3.47
N SER A 276 -7.75 4.13 -3.10
CA SER A 276 -8.62 5.27 -3.38
C SER A 276 -7.86 6.59 -3.37
N ILE A 277 -8.36 7.57 -4.10
CA ILE A 277 -7.96 8.96 -3.92
C ILE A 277 -8.87 9.57 -2.86
N LEU A 278 -8.29 10.28 -1.90
CA LEU A 278 -9.00 10.92 -0.80
C LEU A 278 -8.80 12.43 -0.85
N LYS A 279 -9.88 13.18 -1.00
CA LYS A 279 -9.93 14.63 -0.83
C LYS A 279 -10.61 14.97 0.50
N THR A 280 -9.96 15.81 1.31
CA THR A 280 -10.51 16.27 2.60
C THR A 280 -10.23 17.74 2.80
N ASN A 281 -11.01 18.36 3.68
CA ASN A 281 -10.83 19.74 4.10
C ASN A 281 -10.11 19.89 5.46
N LYS A 282 -9.33 18.88 5.88
CA LYS A 282 -8.60 18.91 7.15
C LYS A 282 -7.75 20.17 7.31
N SER A 283 -7.85 20.77 8.47
CA SER A 283 -7.02 21.92 8.85
C SER A 283 -5.57 21.51 9.08
N VAL A 284 -4.66 22.48 9.14
CA VAL A 284 -3.26 22.21 9.52
C VAL A 284 -3.18 21.62 10.94
N ALA A 285 -4.04 22.05 11.85
CA ALA A 285 -4.07 21.50 13.20
C ALA A 285 -4.47 20.01 13.21
N ASP A 286 -5.51 19.63 12.44
CA ASP A 286 -5.95 18.25 12.31
C ASP A 286 -4.88 17.35 11.68
N LEU A 287 -4.22 17.84 10.63
CA LEU A 287 -3.16 17.09 9.94
C LEU A 287 -1.92 16.91 10.83
N ARG A 288 -1.54 17.93 11.59
CA ARG A 288 -0.43 17.83 12.56
C ARG A 288 -0.76 16.85 13.68
N TYR A 289 -2.00 16.86 14.18
CA TYR A 289 -2.43 15.92 15.19
C TYR A 289 -2.41 14.49 14.64
N GLN A 290 -2.90 14.27 13.42
CA GLN A 290 -2.86 12.98 12.75
C GLN A 290 -1.43 12.50 12.51
N LEU A 291 -0.54 13.38 12.00
CA LEU A 291 0.87 13.06 11.78
C LEU A 291 1.55 12.53 13.04
N LYS A 292 1.26 13.13 14.18
CA LYS A 292 1.87 12.75 15.46
C LYS A 292 1.22 11.55 16.13
N ASN A 293 -0.10 11.35 15.97
CA ASN A 293 -0.88 10.47 16.85
C ASN A 293 -1.55 9.28 16.13
N ALA A 294 -1.58 9.26 14.80
CA ALA A 294 -2.19 8.14 14.10
C ALA A 294 -1.37 6.84 14.34
N PRO A 295 -2.02 5.73 14.73
CA PRO A 295 -1.31 4.49 15.04
C PRO A 295 -0.68 3.87 13.79
N ASN A 296 -1.35 3.92 12.65
CA ASN A 296 -0.87 3.35 11.40
C ASN A 296 0.10 4.28 10.67
N ALA A 297 1.22 3.72 10.20
CA ALA A 297 2.25 4.48 9.48
C ALA A 297 1.72 5.13 8.19
N LEU A 298 0.83 4.46 7.45
CA LEU A 298 0.29 5.00 6.20
C LEU A 298 -0.58 6.24 6.44
N ASP A 299 -1.30 6.30 7.57
CA ASP A 299 -2.10 7.45 7.96
C ASP A 299 -1.20 8.65 8.32
N ARG A 300 -0.01 8.39 8.91
CA ARG A 300 1.00 9.43 9.18
C ARG A 300 1.67 9.90 7.89
N ILE A 301 2.01 8.98 6.97
CA ILE A 301 2.55 9.30 5.64
C ILE A 301 1.56 10.19 4.88
N TRP A 302 0.29 9.84 4.86
CA TRP A 302 -0.73 10.64 4.20
C TRP A 302 -0.84 12.06 4.79
N ALA A 303 -0.79 12.16 6.12
CA ALA A 303 -0.83 13.47 6.80
C ALA A 303 0.39 14.34 6.44
N ALA A 304 1.59 13.76 6.34
CA ALA A 304 2.79 14.45 5.89
C ALA A 304 2.63 14.99 4.45
N GLN A 305 2.08 14.18 3.55
CA GLN A 305 1.80 14.57 2.16
C GLN A 305 0.81 15.73 2.09
N GLU A 306 -0.29 15.67 2.85
CA GLU A 306 -1.29 16.74 2.88
C GLU A 306 -0.74 18.04 3.48
N LEU A 307 0.10 17.94 4.51
CA LEU A 307 0.80 19.11 5.08
C LEU A 307 1.70 19.78 4.05
N SER A 308 2.39 19.03 3.20
CA SER A 308 3.23 19.59 2.14
C SER A 308 2.49 20.46 1.12
N LYS A 309 1.17 20.36 1.04
CA LYS A 309 0.33 21.21 0.20
C LYS A 309 -0.02 22.56 0.86
N LYS A 310 0.24 22.71 2.16
CA LYS A 310 -0.10 23.89 2.97
C LYS A 310 1.10 24.86 3.08
N LYS A 311 1.55 25.39 1.93
CA LYS A 311 2.75 26.25 1.79
C LYS A 311 2.74 27.51 2.66
N GLY A 312 3.94 28.04 2.94
CA GLY A 312 4.13 29.34 3.59
C GLY A 312 3.82 29.38 5.09
N ARG A 313 3.80 28.23 5.77
CA ARG A 313 3.49 28.12 7.19
C ARG A 313 4.63 27.44 7.95
N LYS A 314 5.45 28.21 8.67
CA LYS A 314 6.55 27.67 9.48
C LYS A 314 6.12 26.55 10.43
N ILE A 315 4.91 26.62 10.97
CA ILE A 315 4.37 25.57 11.85
C ILE A 315 4.20 24.22 11.15
N VAL A 316 4.03 24.19 9.81
CA VAL A 316 4.00 22.97 9.01
C VAL A 316 5.40 22.40 8.88
N GLU A 317 6.38 23.27 8.60
CA GLU A 317 7.79 22.86 8.47
C GLU A 317 8.31 22.28 9.79
N TYR A 318 8.04 22.92 10.91
CA TYR A 318 8.39 22.41 12.24
C TYR A 318 7.74 21.03 12.53
N ALA A 319 6.47 20.85 12.19
CA ALA A 319 5.80 19.56 12.42
C ALA A 319 6.37 18.45 11.54
N LEU A 320 6.72 18.75 10.30
CA LEU A 320 7.35 17.80 9.40
C LEU A 320 8.78 17.46 9.84
N LEU A 321 9.55 18.46 10.31
CA LEU A 321 10.90 18.25 10.81
C LEU A 321 10.89 17.42 12.12
N GLU A 322 9.99 17.75 13.06
CA GLU A 322 9.77 16.92 14.26
C GLU A 322 9.45 15.46 13.91
N CYS A 323 8.58 15.26 12.92
CA CYS A 323 8.24 13.91 12.42
C CYS A 323 9.44 13.22 11.76
N ALA A 324 10.18 13.94 10.91
CA ALA A 324 11.35 13.42 10.21
C ALA A 324 12.46 12.97 11.15
N GLN A 325 12.55 13.56 12.32
CA GLN A 325 13.56 13.23 13.33
C GLN A 325 13.08 12.18 14.34
N ASN A 326 11.76 12.06 14.60
CA ASN A 326 11.27 11.30 15.75
C ASN A 326 10.29 10.17 15.44
N ASP A 327 9.76 10.06 14.23
CA ASP A 327 8.84 8.96 13.93
C ASP A 327 9.60 7.62 14.00
N SER A 328 8.96 6.61 14.58
CA SER A 328 9.56 5.29 14.74
C SER A 328 9.84 4.59 13.42
N PHE A 329 9.02 4.85 12.39
CA PHE A 329 9.10 4.15 11.12
C PHE A 329 9.83 4.98 10.07
N TRP A 330 10.88 4.42 9.48
CA TRP A 330 11.76 5.10 8.53
C TRP A 330 11.02 5.72 7.31
N THR A 331 9.96 5.06 6.82
CA THR A 331 9.21 5.56 5.65
C THR A 331 8.43 6.83 5.99
N VAL A 332 7.91 6.96 7.20
CA VAL A 332 7.25 8.19 7.67
C VAL A 332 8.28 9.32 7.75
N ARG A 333 9.48 9.04 8.29
CA ARG A 333 10.59 10.02 8.30
C ARG A 333 10.99 10.42 6.89
N SER A 334 11.12 9.45 5.98
CA SER A 334 11.41 9.68 4.55
C SER A 334 10.35 10.56 3.87
N GLU A 335 9.07 10.31 4.11
CA GLU A 335 7.99 11.11 3.55
C GLU A 335 7.99 12.54 4.12
N ALA A 336 8.33 12.70 5.40
CA ALA A 336 8.46 14.02 6.02
C ALA A 336 9.59 14.83 5.36
N TYR A 337 10.78 14.25 5.10
CA TYR A 337 11.85 14.90 4.32
C TYR A 337 11.42 15.23 2.90
N SER A 338 10.72 14.31 2.23
CA SER A 338 10.17 14.55 0.90
C SER A 338 9.15 15.70 0.89
N SER A 339 8.36 15.83 1.97
CA SER A 339 7.38 16.89 2.15
C SER A 339 8.07 18.25 2.40
N LEU A 340 9.13 18.30 3.21
CA LEU A 340 9.97 19.49 3.40
C LEU A 340 10.61 19.92 2.08
N SER A 341 11.10 18.98 1.26
CA SER A 341 11.62 19.27 -0.08
C SER A 341 10.57 19.93 -0.99
N ARG A 342 9.32 19.47 -0.95
CA ARG A 342 8.21 20.09 -1.73
C ARG A 342 7.89 21.51 -1.26
N LEU A 343 8.11 21.81 0.02
CA LEU A 343 7.97 23.14 0.60
C LEU A 343 9.18 24.03 0.31
N LYS A 344 10.30 23.45 -0.14
CA LYS A 344 11.61 24.09 -0.30
C LYS A 344 12.14 24.63 1.04
N SER A 345 11.91 23.86 2.11
CA SER A 345 12.40 24.22 3.44
C SER A 345 13.93 24.19 3.49
N GLU A 346 14.50 25.12 4.26
CA GLU A 346 15.94 25.19 4.56
C GLU A 346 16.23 24.43 5.84
N TYR A 347 17.39 23.78 5.90
CA TYR A 347 17.86 23.06 7.08
C TYR A 347 18.92 23.86 7.82
N GLN A 348 19.01 23.64 9.13
CA GLN A 348 20.01 24.25 10.00
C GLN A 348 21.14 23.27 10.28
N THR A 349 22.25 23.76 10.83
CA THR A 349 23.44 22.96 11.16
C THR A 349 23.07 21.75 12.03
N GLU A 350 22.16 21.92 13.00
CA GLU A 350 21.70 20.87 13.90
C GLU A 350 20.98 19.73 13.17
N ASP A 351 20.33 20.00 12.02
CA ASP A 351 19.65 18.99 11.22
C ASP A 351 20.67 18.06 10.53
N PHE A 352 21.78 18.63 10.03
CA PHE A 352 22.87 17.84 9.45
C PHE A 352 23.56 16.97 10.50
N ASP A 353 23.77 17.51 11.70
CA ASP A 353 24.37 16.77 12.81
C ASP A 353 23.44 15.64 13.30
N TRP A 354 22.13 15.89 13.31
CA TRP A 354 21.15 14.86 13.62
C TRP A 354 21.22 13.70 12.63
N ILE A 355 21.28 13.99 11.32
CA ILE A 355 21.40 12.95 10.27
C ILE A 355 22.68 12.14 10.43
N ARG A 356 23.82 12.81 10.72
CA ARG A 356 25.10 12.11 10.90
C ARG A 356 25.08 11.19 12.10
N THR A 357 24.49 11.61 13.21
CA THR A 357 24.65 10.96 14.51
C THR A 357 23.48 10.10 14.95
N LYS A 358 22.25 10.42 14.55
CA LYS A 358 21.01 9.83 15.07
C LYS A 358 20.25 9.01 14.05
N GLU A 359 20.17 9.44 12.78
CA GLU A 359 19.49 8.62 11.76
C GLU A 359 20.29 7.34 11.47
N LYS A 360 19.66 6.20 11.66
CA LYS A 360 20.28 4.88 11.47
C LYS A 360 19.85 4.20 10.18
N ASP A 361 18.71 4.61 9.61
CA ASP A 361 18.19 4.00 8.41
C ASP A 361 18.68 4.75 7.16
N ASN A 362 19.45 4.06 6.32
CA ASN A 362 20.04 4.64 5.11
C ASN A 362 18.96 5.12 4.12
N ARG A 363 17.78 4.49 4.12
CA ARG A 363 16.64 4.88 3.27
C ARG A 363 16.10 6.26 3.67
N ALA A 364 16.05 6.55 4.98
CA ALA A 364 15.67 7.86 5.50
C ALA A 364 16.77 8.90 5.26
N LYS A 365 18.05 8.56 5.49
CA LYS A 365 19.21 9.42 5.14
C LYS A 365 19.17 9.85 3.68
N ARG A 366 18.94 8.89 2.78
CA ARG A 366 18.82 9.14 1.34
C ARG A 366 17.69 10.13 1.02
N SER A 367 16.56 10.03 1.71
CA SER A 367 15.45 10.96 1.53
C SER A 367 15.79 12.37 2.01
N PHE A 368 16.54 12.51 3.11
CA PHE A 368 17.10 13.79 3.54
C PHE A 368 18.06 14.36 2.47
N ILE A 369 19.03 13.57 2.02
CA ILE A 369 19.99 14.00 0.97
C ILE A 369 19.24 14.49 -0.27
N ARG A 370 18.24 13.76 -0.75
CA ARG A 370 17.41 14.17 -1.88
C ARG A 370 16.64 15.46 -1.63
N SER A 371 16.31 15.77 -0.38
CA SER A 371 15.61 17.01 -0.02
C SER A 371 16.49 18.26 -0.14
N LEU A 372 17.82 18.11 -0.09
CA LEU A 372 18.81 19.19 -0.21
C LEU A 372 18.93 19.80 -1.61
N ARG A 373 18.33 19.17 -2.62
CA ARG A 373 18.42 19.60 -4.04
C ARG A 373 18.02 21.06 -4.29
N HIS A 374 17.35 21.71 -3.35
CA HIS A 374 16.94 23.11 -3.44
C HIS A 374 18.00 24.08 -2.88
N GLN A 375 19.07 23.57 -2.26
CA GLN A 375 20.15 24.31 -1.63
C GLN A 375 21.54 23.96 -2.21
N PRO A 376 21.71 23.86 -3.55
CA PRO A 376 22.92 23.28 -4.15
C PRO A 376 24.18 24.15 -3.99
N LYS A 377 24.04 25.42 -3.62
CA LYS A 377 25.14 26.36 -3.43
C LYS A 377 25.46 26.67 -1.96
N ASP A 378 24.73 26.06 -1.05
CA ASP A 378 24.97 26.20 0.37
C ASP A 378 26.26 25.47 0.77
N LEU A 379 27.19 26.16 1.41
CA LEU A 379 28.48 25.62 1.79
C LEU A 379 28.37 24.51 2.85
N GLU A 380 27.41 24.60 3.76
CA GLU A 380 27.14 23.52 4.73
C GLU A 380 26.60 22.27 4.06
N VAL A 381 25.70 22.43 3.08
CA VAL A 381 25.18 21.30 2.26
C VAL A 381 26.33 20.64 1.52
N ILE A 382 27.21 21.44 0.87
CA ILE A 382 28.35 20.90 0.12
C ILE A 382 29.30 20.13 1.07
N LYS A 383 29.61 20.71 2.24
CA LYS A 383 30.44 20.05 3.26
C LYS A 383 29.80 18.74 3.72
N PHE A 384 28.51 18.77 4.06
CA PHE A 384 27.77 17.59 4.51
C PHE A 384 27.80 16.48 3.45
N LEU A 385 27.54 16.80 2.18
CA LEU A 385 27.56 15.83 1.09
C LEU A 385 28.93 15.21 0.85
N ASN A 386 30.00 16.03 0.95
CA ASN A 386 31.38 15.53 0.86
C ASN A 386 31.70 14.57 2.01
N ASP A 387 31.30 14.90 3.24
CA ASP A 387 31.50 14.03 4.41
C ASP A 387 30.79 12.68 4.22
N ILE A 388 29.53 12.69 3.72
CA ILE A 388 28.79 11.46 3.41
C ILE A 388 29.48 10.62 2.33
N ILE A 389 29.91 11.22 1.22
CA ILE A 389 30.60 10.49 0.14
C ILE A 389 31.86 9.78 0.64
N ILE A 390 32.57 10.39 1.60
CA ILE A 390 33.81 9.82 2.14
C ILE A 390 33.53 8.71 3.17
N SER A 391 32.46 8.87 3.95
CA SER A 391 32.19 8.02 5.13
C SER A 391 31.15 6.91 4.91
N ASP A 392 30.26 7.06 3.90
CA ASP A 392 29.22 6.07 3.65
C ASP A 392 29.80 4.87 2.90
N THR A 393 29.53 3.69 3.44
CA THR A 393 29.95 2.39 2.87
C THR A 393 28.79 1.62 2.24
N SER A 394 27.59 2.20 2.19
CA SER A 394 26.42 1.62 1.52
C SER A 394 26.47 1.84 0.00
N TYR A 395 25.68 1.06 -0.74
CA TYR A 395 25.55 1.20 -2.19
C TYR A 395 24.78 2.47 -2.63
#